data_d5409f3f1a3e8ac335933bbc16e93db3
#
_entry.id   d5409f3f1a3e8ac335933bbc16e93db3
#
_cell.length_a   1.000
_cell.length_b   1.000
_cell.length_c   1.000
_cell.angle_alpha   90.00
_cell.angle_beta   90.00
_cell.angle_gamma   90.00
#
_symmetry.space_group_name_H-M   'P 1'
#
loop_
_entity.id
_entity.type
_entity.pdbx_description
1 polymer ?
#
loop_
_entity_poly.entity_id
_entity_poly.type
_entity_poly.pdbx_seq_one_letter_code
_entity_poly.pdbx_strand_id
1 'polypeptide(L)'
;KTSFCEMGNNISNIAGIVRTHAANQPNNIALIQGDRTQTWGQLYERSCMVANALKAAGVGPQDRVAFLDKNGIDHFEVFYACGLLNAVSVDINWRLAAPEVAYIVNDAQAKVLIVGPDFVPVLDAIAGDIPNAKTIVVIGGHSKFPSYDEFSNSGAKTDPGTESAPEDVAFQLYSSGTTGRPKGVMLTNNNFFALIPFAAEIWKFTDRTVNLVAMPL
;
A
#
# COMPACT_ATOMS: atom_id res chain seq x y z
N LYS A 1 -1.21 -21.37 -23.51
CA LYS A 1 -0.71 -20.03 -23.15
C LYS A 1 -1.94 -19.16 -22.99
N THR A 2 -2.37 -18.96 -21.75
CA THR A 2 -3.49 -18.08 -21.39
C THR A 2 -3.08 -16.65 -21.76
N SER A 3 -3.88 -15.93 -22.52
CA SER A 3 -3.56 -14.55 -22.88
C SER A 3 -3.68 -13.64 -21.66
N PHE A 4 -2.93 -12.53 -21.63
CA PHE A 4 -3.01 -11.51 -20.56
C PHE A 4 -4.47 -11.07 -20.30
N CYS A 5 -5.29 -11.04 -21.36
CA CYS A 5 -6.71 -10.74 -21.28
C CYS A 5 -7.53 -11.80 -20.52
N GLU A 6 -7.16 -13.08 -20.59
CA GLU A 6 -7.86 -14.15 -19.87
C GLU A 6 -7.49 -14.24 -18.40
N MET A 7 -6.24 -13.87 -18.02
CA MET A 7 -5.82 -13.77 -16.62
C MET A 7 -6.43 -12.56 -15.91
N GLY A 8 -6.64 -11.45 -16.62
CA GLY A 8 -7.19 -10.20 -16.05
C GLY A 8 -8.69 -10.23 -15.83
N ASN A 9 -9.43 -11.10 -16.51
CA ASN A 9 -10.91 -11.11 -16.47
C ASN A 9 -11.53 -11.54 -15.12
N ASN A 10 -10.71 -12.04 -14.16
CA ASN A 10 -11.20 -12.48 -12.85
C ASN A 10 -10.63 -11.65 -11.68
N ILE A 11 -9.79 -10.64 -11.95
CA ILE A 11 -9.22 -9.80 -10.89
C ILE A 11 -10.05 -8.52 -10.80
N SER A 12 -10.73 -8.33 -9.66
CA SER A 12 -11.64 -7.20 -9.42
C SER A 12 -11.29 -6.37 -8.19
N ASN A 13 -10.21 -6.73 -7.49
CA ASN A 13 -9.73 -6.01 -6.31
C ASN A 13 -8.22 -6.13 -6.16
N ILE A 14 -7.64 -5.26 -5.32
CA ILE A 14 -6.18 -5.18 -5.12
C ILE A 14 -5.59 -6.50 -4.61
N ALA A 15 -6.26 -7.18 -3.67
CA ALA A 15 -5.80 -8.48 -3.16
C ALA A 15 -5.74 -9.54 -4.27
N GLY A 16 -6.69 -9.50 -5.20
CA GLY A 16 -6.73 -10.41 -6.34
C GLY A 16 -5.50 -10.35 -7.22
N ILE A 17 -4.85 -9.19 -7.34
CA ILE A 17 -3.62 -9.03 -8.12
C ILE A 17 -2.52 -9.93 -7.53
N VAL A 18 -2.18 -9.71 -6.27
CA VAL A 18 -1.06 -10.42 -5.65
C VAL A 18 -1.36 -11.91 -5.44
N ARG A 19 -2.61 -12.28 -5.09
CA ARG A 19 -3.06 -13.67 -4.98
C ARG A 19 -2.89 -14.42 -6.31
N THR A 20 -3.40 -13.84 -7.39
CA THR A 20 -3.39 -14.48 -8.72
C THR A 20 -1.99 -14.65 -9.26
N HIS A 21 -1.16 -13.61 -9.15
CA HIS A 21 0.21 -13.69 -9.67
C HIS A 21 1.09 -14.61 -8.81
N ALA A 22 0.93 -14.61 -7.49
CA ALA A 22 1.65 -15.55 -6.61
C ALA A 22 1.26 -17.01 -6.88
N ALA A 23 -0.01 -17.29 -7.19
CA ALA A 23 -0.46 -18.63 -7.52
C ALA A 23 0.05 -19.11 -8.90
N ASN A 24 0.02 -18.23 -9.90
CA ASN A 24 0.31 -18.61 -11.29
C ASN A 24 1.79 -18.52 -11.65
N GLN A 25 2.55 -17.62 -11.02
CA GLN A 25 3.95 -17.33 -11.36
C GLN A 25 4.79 -16.92 -10.13
N PRO A 26 4.84 -17.76 -9.07
CA PRO A 26 5.44 -17.39 -7.78
C PRO A 26 6.92 -17.01 -7.86
N ASN A 27 7.64 -17.58 -8.83
CA ASN A 27 9.09 -17.38 -8.99
C ASN A 27 9.46 -16.23 -9.94
N ASN A 28 8.48 -15.64 -10.64
CA ASN A 28 8.75 -14.49 -11.50
C ASN A 28 8.98 -13.23 -10.65
N ILE A 29 9.91 -12.38 -11.10
CA ILE A 29 10.20 -11.12 -10.45
C ILE A 29 8.97 -10.21 -10.57
N ALA A 30 8.49 -9.71 -9.43
CA ALA A 30 7.42 -8.74 -9.32
C ALA A 30 7.98 -7.31 -9.20
N LEU A 31 8.99 -7.12 -8.36
CA LEU A 31 9.55 -5.81 -8.03
C LEU A 31 11.08 -5.82 -8.10
N ILE A 32 11.64 -4.69 -8.55
CA ILE A 32 13.09 -4.41 -8.56
C ILE A 32 13.28 -3.01 -7.98
N GLN A 33 14.16 -2.89 -6.97
CA GLN A 33 14.55 -1.62 -6.37
C GLN A 33 16.06 -1.62 -6.11
N GLY A 34 16.84 -0.98 -6.97
CA GLY A 34 18.30 -1.08 -6.92
C GLY A 34 18.76 -2.53 -7.03
N ASP A 35 19.50 -3.03 -6.04
CA ASP A 35 19.97 -4.42 -5.98
C ASP A 35 18.96 -5.37 -5.31
N ARG A 36 17.86 -4.87 -4.77
CA ARG A 36 16.79 -5.67 -4.16
C ARG A 36 15.81 -6.13 -5.23
N THR A 37 15.49 -7.42 -5.21
CA THR A 37 14.42 -7.99 -6.05
C THR A 37 13.45 -8.78 -5.19
N GLN A 38 12.19 -8.83 -5.61
CA GLN A 38 11.17 -9.61 -4.95
C GLN A 38 10.32 -10.34 -6.00
N THR A 39 10.12 -11.64 -5.81
CA THR A 39 9.23 -12.44 -6.67
C THR A 39 7.77 -12.24 -6.24
N TRP A 40 6.82 -12.65 -7.09
CA TRP A 40 5.39 -12.60 -6.74
C TRP A 40 5.06 -13.45 -5.50
N GLY A 41 5.67 -14.61 -5.34
CA GLY A 41 5.52 -15.45 -4.16
C GLY A 41 6.04 -14.76 -2.89
N GLN A 42 7.21 -14.13 -2.96
CA GLN A 42 7.79 -13.39 -1.86
C GLN A 42 6.96 -12.15 -1.51
N LEU A 43 6.52 -11.38 -2.52
CA LEU A 43 5.67 -10.21 -2.31
C LEU A 43 4.35 -10.59 -1.62
N TYR A 44 3.72 -11.69 -2.05
CA TYR A 44 2.50 -12.18 -1.43
C TYR A 44 2.73 -12.62 0.03
N GLU A 45 3.78 -13.41 0.30
CA GLU A 45 4.12 -13.84 1.66
C GLU A 45 4.37 -12.63 2.56
N ARG A 46 5.18 -11.67 2.12
CA ARG A 46 5.46 -10.45 2.87
C ARG A 46 4.20 -9.62 3.10
N SER A 47 3.36 -9.45 2.08
CA SER A 47 2.08 -8.75 2.20
C SER A 47 1.13 -9.43 3.20
N CYS A 48 1.11 -10.78 3.25
CA CYS A 48 0.34 -11.52 4.26
C CYS A 48 0.87 -11.25 5.68
N MET A 49 2.19 -11.24 5.86
CA MET A 49 2.81 -10.93 7.16
C MET A 49 2.44 -9.52 7.62
N VAL A 50 2.60 -8.51 6.74
CA VAL A 50 2.21 -7.12 7.05
C VAL A 50 0.72 -7.02 7.34
N ALA A 51 -0.13 -7.68 6.55
CA ALA A 51 -1.58 -7.70 6.77
C ALA A 51 -1.95 -8.24 8.15
N ASN A 52 -1.37 -9.38 8.55
CA ASN A 52 -1.63 -9.96 9.87
C ASN A 52 -1.08 -9.09 11.01
N ALA A 53 0.06 -8.43 10.83
CA ALA A 53 0.58 -7.46 11.80
C ALA A 53 -0.34 -6.24 11.93
N LEU A 54 -0.84 -5.70 10.81
CA LEU A 54 -1.84 -4.62 10.79
C LEU A 54 -3.14 -5.04 11.50
N LYS A 55 -3.63 -6.25 11.23
CA LYS A 55 -4.80 -6.82 11.91
C LYS A 55 -4.60 -6.91 13.41
N ALA A 56 -3.44 -7.38 13.86
CA ALA A 56 -3.08 -7.42 15.28
C ALA A 56 -2.98 -6.03 15.91
N ALA A 57 -2.60 -5.00 15.13
CA ALA A 57 -2.61 -3.59 15.53
C ALA A 57 -4.01 -2.94 15.49
N GLY A 58 -5.08 -3.72 15.23
CA GLY A 58 -6.47 -3.25 15.25
C GLY A 58 -6.97 -2.66 13.94
N VAL A 59 -6.28 -2.90 12.82
CA VAL A 59 -6.77 -2.53 11.48
C VAL A 59 -7.77 -3.57 11.01
N GLY A 60 -8.96 -3.13 10.65
CA GLY A 60 -10.02 -3.91 10.04
C GLY A 60 -10.42 -3.39 8.66
N PRO A 61 -11.47 -3.98 8.04
CA PRO A 61 -11.98 -3.52 6.76
C PRO A 61 -12.30 -2.03 6.76
N GLN A 62 -11.93 -1.35 5.70
CA GLN A 62 -12.11 0.08 5.47
C GLN A 62 -11.44 1.02 6.49
N ASP A 63 -10.59 0.50 7.38
CA ASP A 63 -9.68 1.33 8.18
C ASP A 63 -8.51 1.83 7.33
N ARG A 64 -7.93 2.98 7.71
CA ARG A 64 -6.85 3.62 6.96
C ARG A 64 -5.50 3.28 7.55
N VAL A 65 -4.56 2.98 6.64
CA VAL A 65 -3.14 2.80 6.93
C VAL A 65 -2.38 3.84 6.12
N ALA A 66 -1.71 4.75 6.79
CA ALA A 66 -0.94 5.81 6.14
C ALA A 66 0.50 5.37 5.89
N PHE A 67 1.03 5.74 4.73
CA PHE A 67 2.40 5.47 4.32
C PHE A 67 3.10 6.77 3.91
N LEU A 68 4.24 7.07 4.54
CA LEU A 68 5.06 8.25 4.28
C LEU A 68 6.48 7.84 3.93
N ASP A 69 6.73 7.56 2.67
CA ASP A 69 8.06 7.31 2.13
C ASP A 69 8.04 7.50 0.61
N LYS A 70 9.18 7.31 -0.02
CA LYS A 70 9.34 7.19 -1.46
C LYS A 70 8.89 5.81 -1.94
N ASN A 71 8.75 5.66 -3.25
CA ASN A 71 8.42 4.37 -3.85
C ASN A 71 9.48 3.33 -3.49
N GLY A 72 9.03 2.14 -3.12
CA GLY A 72 9.92 1.04 -2.78
C GLY A 72 9.18 -0.29 -2.63
N ILE A 73 9.92 -1.36 -2.42
CA ILE A 73 9.36 -2.69 -2.18
C ILE A 73 8.45 -2.67 -0.96
N ASP A 74 8.89 -2.01 0.12
CA ASP A 74 8.13 -1.93 1.37
C ASP A 74 6.76 -1.24 1.17
N HIS A 75 6.68 -0.24 0.28
CA HIS A 75 5.43 0.42 -0.11
C HIS A 75 4.45 -0.58 -0.75
N PHE A 76 4.91 -1.39 -1.70
CA PHE A 76 4.04 -2.39 -2.34
C PHE A 76 3.61 -3.50 -1.38
N GLU A 77 4.48 -3.91 -0.44
CA GLU A 77 4.10 -4.85 0.62
C GLU A 77 2.93 -4.30 1.45
N VAL A 78 3.00 -3.03 1.86
CA VAL A 78 1.93 -2.36 2.62
C VAL A 78 0.67 -2.18 1.78
N PHE A 79 0.80 -1.74 0.53
CA PHE A 79 -0.33 -1.55 -0.39
C PHE A 79 -1.13 -2.86 -0.58
N TYR A 80 -0.43 -3.96 -0.88
CA TYR A 80 -1.10 -5.26 -1.01
C TYR A 80 -1.60 -5.82 0.32
N ALA A 81 -0.92 -5.53 1.43
CA ALA A 81 -1.40 -5.90 2.76
C ALA A 81 -2.73 -5.21 3.10
N CYS A 82 -2.88 -3.92 2.76
CA CYS A 82 -4.15 -3.21 2.86
C CYS A 82 -5.23 -3.90 2.01
N GLY A 83 -4.92 -4.24 0.76
CA GLY A 83 -5.84 -4.99 -0.10
C GLY A 83 -6.28 -6.33 0.50
N LEU A 84 -5.34 -7.11 1.08
CA LEU A 84 -5.60 -8.40 1.73
C LEU A 84 -6.49 -8.29 2.97
N LEU A 85 -6.53 -7.12 3.62
CA LEU A 85 -7.40 -6.82 4.77
C LEU A 85 -8.69 -6.08 4.40
N ASN A 86 -8.89 -5.72 3.13
CA ASN A 86 -9.90 -4.75 2.73
C ASN A 86 -9.77 -3.41 3.50
N ALA A 87 -8.53 -3.06 3.89
CA ALA A 87 -8.18 -1.77 4.45
C ALA A 87 -7.82 -0.79 3.33
N VAL A 88 -7.78 0.50 3.66
CA VAL A 88 -7.52 1.58 2.70
C VAL A 88 -6.07 2.05 2.85
N SER A 89 -5.27 1.97 1.78
CA SER A 89 -3.96 2.61 1.73
C SER A 89 -4.10 4.12 1.58
N VAL A 90 -3.37 4.87 2.38
CA VAL A 90 -3.30 6.34 2.32
C VAL A 90 -1.86 6.75 2.04
N ASP A 91 -1.58 6.98 0.77
CA ASP A 91 -0.22 7.29 0.31
C ASP A 91 0.02 8.80 0.42
N ILE A 92 0.91 9.18 1.34
CA ILE A 92 1.19 10.59 1.64
C ILE A 92 2.32 11.09 0.74
N ASN A 93 2.05 12.18 0.03
CA ASN A 93 3.10 12.83 -0.77
C ASN A 93 4.26 13.26 0.15
N TRP A 94 5.39 12.60 0.00
CA TRP A 94 6.58 12.80 0.82
C TRP A 94 7.22 14.20 0.71
N ARG A 95 6.78 15.04 -0.24
CA ARG A 95 7.24 16.43 -0.39
C ARG A 95 6.49 17.41 0.52
N LEU A 96 5.47 16.96 1.23
CA LEU A 96 4.66 17.81 2.10
C LEU A 96 5.41 18.17 3.38
N ALA A 97 5.08 19.35 3.93
CA ALA A 97 5.60 19.78 5.22
C ALA A 97 4.92 19.03 6.37
N ALA A 98 5.60 18.95 7.52
CA ALA A 98 5.12 18.23 8.69
C ALA A 98 3.67 18.55 9.10
N PRO A 99 3.20 19.83 9.16
CA PRO A 99 1.81 20.14 9.48
C PRO A 99 0.79 19.60 8.45
N GLU A 100 1.18 19.52 7.17
CA GLU A 100 0.32 18.96 6.12
C GLU A 100 0.20 17.45 6.26
N VAL A 101 1.32 16.77 6.57
CA VAL A 101 1.33 15.33 6.88
C VAL A 101 0.44 15.03 8.08
N ALA A 102 0.57 15.77 9.18
CA ALA A 102 -0.28 15.62 10.37
C ALA A 102 -1.76 15.82 10.02
N TYR A 103 -2.07 16.83 9.21
CA TYR A 103 -3.45 17.05 8.75
C TYR A 103 -3.99 15.83 8.01
N ILE A 104 -3.24 15.28 7.05
CA ILE A 104 -3.67 14.12 6.25
C ILE A 104 -3.89 12.89 7.12
N VAL A 105 -2.95 12.58 8.02
CA VAL A 105 -3.07 11.43 8.94
C VAL A 105 -4.32 11.53 9.80
N ASN A 106 -4.65 12.74 10.31
CA ASN A 106 -5.81 12.99 11.13
C ASN A 106 -7.12 13.00 10.33
N ASP A 107 -7.14 13.66 9.17
CA ASP A 107 -8.32 13.74 8.30
C ASP A 107 -8.72 12.36 7.77
N ALA A 108 -7.72 11.56 7.36
CA ALA A 108 -7.93 10.17 6.98
C ALA A 108 -8.30 9.26 8.16
N GLN A 109 -8.12 9.71 9.40
CA GLN A 109 -8.27 8.90 10.61
C GLN A 109 -7.41 7.62 10.57
N ALA A 110 -6.18 7.73 10.06
CA ALA A 110 -5.30 6.59 9.91
C ALA A 110 -4.98 5.96 11.27
N LYS A 111 -5.18 4.65 11.40
CA LYS A 111 -4.89 3.87 12.62
C LYS A 111 -3.42 3.52 12.76
N VAL A 112 -2.76 3.34 11.62
CA VAL A 112 -1.34 3.01 11.53
C VAL A 112 -0.67 4.03 10.61
N LEU A 113 0.53 4.48 11.00
CA LEU A 113 1.42 5.27 10.15
C LEU A 113 2.74 4.53 9.97
N ILE A 114 3.12 4.26 8.73
CA ILE A 114 4.42 3.68 8.37
C ILE A 114 5.27 4.78 7.74
N VAL A 115 6.51 4.94 8.24
CA VAL A 115 7.37 6.07 7.89
C VAL A 115 8.73 5.56 7.41
N GLY A 116 9.19 6.08 6.27
CA GLY A 116 10.53 5.84 5.76
C GLY A 116 11.63 6.57 6.53
N PRO A 117 12.89 6.11 6.44
CA PRO A 117 13.99 6.63 7.24
C PRO A 117 14.27 8.12 6.98
N ASP A 118 14.10 8.58 5.75
CA ASP A 118 14.33 9.99 5.37
C ASP A 118 13.29 10.94 6.01
N PHE A 119 12.16 10.41 6.48
CA PHE A 119 11.03 11.18 7.02
C PHE A 119 10.89 11.09 8.55
N VAL A 120 11.86 10.48 9.23
CA VAL A 120 11.93 10.48 10.70
C VAL A 120 11.86 11.89 11.29
N PRO A 121 12.54 12.92 10.75
CA PRO A 121 12.39 14.28 11.27
C PRO A 121 10.96 14.84 11.16
N VAL A 122 10.22 14.46 10.11
CA VAL A 122 8.80 14.83 9.97
C VAL A 122 7.98 14.11 11.03
N LEU A 123 8.19 12.81 11.22
CA LEU A 123 7.53 12.03 12.26
C LEU A 123 7.77 12.61 13.66
N ASP A 124 9.01 12.92 14.00
CA ASP A 124 9.35 13.48 15.32
C ASP A 124 8.64 14.79 15.60
N ALA A 125 8.43 15.61 14.55
CA ALA A 125 7.70 16.87 14.67
C ALA A 125 6.19 16.71 14.88
N ILE A 126 5.58 15.60 14.41
CA ILE A 126 4.11 15.43 14.40
C ILE A 126 3.59 14.31 15.31
N ALA A 127 4.46 13.50 15.89
CA ALA A 127 4.04 12.30 16.63
C ALA A 127 3.06 12.59 17.78
N GLY A 128 3.14 13.79 18.38
CA GLY A 128 2.18 14.25 19.39
C GLY A 128 0.84 14.76 18.85
N ASP A 129 0.78 15.05 17.54
CA ASP A 129 -0.36 15.72 16.91
C ASP A 129 -1.23 14.77 16.06
N ILE A 130 -0.92 13.46 16.07
CA ILE A 130 -1.62 12.42 15.28
C ILE A 130 -2.27 11.35 16.20
N PRO A 131 -3.23 11.72 17.06
CA PRO A 131 -3.75 10.83 18.11
C PRO A 131 -4.47 9.58 17.58
N ASN A 132 -4.92 9.58 16.33
CA ASN A 132 -5.59 8.43 15.73
C ASN A 132 -4.61 7.33 15.29
N ALA A 133 -3.38 7.67 14.93
CA ALA A 133 -2.32 6.73 14.57
C ALA A 133 -1.75 6.04 15.83
N LYS A 134 -2.48 5.05 16.34
CA LYS A 134 -2.12 4.33 17.56
C LYS A 134 -0.86 3.48 17.41
N THR A 135 -0.56 3.07 16.20
CA THR A 135 0.66 2.32 15.86
C THR A 135 1.46 3.12 14.84
N ILE A 136 2.70 3.38 15.18
CA ILE A 136 3.67 4.03 14.30
C ILE A 136 4.81 3.05 14.08
N VAL A 137 5.22 2.85 12.83
CA VAL A 137 6.26 1.91 12.42
C VAL A 137 7.27 2.65 11.56
N VAL A 138 8.57 2.40 11.78
CA VAL A 138 9.62 3.10 11.04
C VAL A 138 10.49 2.11 10.26
N ILE A 139 10.59 2.32 8.94
CA ILE A 139 11.50 1.54 8.10
C ILE A 139 12.95 1.88 8.50
N GLY A 140 13.76 0.85 8.75
CA GLY A 140 15.12 1.03 9.26
C GLY A 140 15.21 1.22 10.78
N GLY A 141 14.08 1.42 11.47
CA GLY A 141 14.01 1.49 12.93
C GLY A 141 14.03 2.91 13.49
N HIS A 142 13.62 3.02 14.76
CA HIS A 142 13.56 4.27 15.52
C HIS A 142 13.70 3.97 17.02
N SER A 143 14.18 4.96 17.83
CA SER A 143 14.37 4.76 19.27
C SER A 143 13.08 4.58 20.07
N LYS A 144 11.95 5.05 19.55
CA LYS A 144 10.63 5.03 20.24
C LYS A 144 9.59 4.14 19.56
N PHE A 145 9.80 3.76 18.31
CA PHE A 145 8.82 3.04 17.52
C PHE A 145 9.42 1.76 16.94
N PRO A 146 8.65 0.67 16.79
CA PRO A 146 9.14 -0.58 16.20
C PRO A 146 9.65 -0.36 14.78
N SER A 147 10.62 -1.15 14.39
CA SER A 147 11.06 -1.22 13.00
C SER A 147 10.01 -1.93 12.13
N TYR A 148 10.02 -1.62 10.83
CA TYR A 148 9.16 -2.30 9.87
C TYR A 148 9.41 -3.81 9.83
N ASP A 149 10.64 -4.24 9.98
CA ASP A 149 11.00 -5.65 10.00
C ASP A 149 10.45 -6.36 11.23
N GLU A 150 10.59 -5.77 12.43
CA GLU A 150 9.99 -6.31 13.65
C GLU A 150 8.47 -6.38 13.53
N PHE A 151 7.84 -5.32 13.06
CA PHE A 151 6.39 -5.25 12.87
C PHE A 151 5.91 -6.30 11.89
N SER A 152 6.47 -6.35 10.69
CA SER A 152 6.05 -7.32 9.67
C SER A 152 6.30 -8.77 10.07
N ASN A 153 7.45 -9.05 10.72
CA ASN A 153 7.79 -10.40 11.19
C ASN A 153 6.92 -10.90 12.36
N SER A 154 6.16 -10.01 13.02
CA SER A 154 5.19 -10.41 14.03
C SER A 154 3.92 -11.03 13.43
N GLY A 155 3.65 -10.80 12.14
CA GLY A 155 2.47 -11.31 11.46
C GLY A 155 2.66 -12.72 10.87
N ALA A 156 1.56 -13.46 10.78
CA ALA A 156 1.56 -14.78 10.16
C ALA A 156 1.71 -14.67 8.62
N LYS A 157 2.32 -15.68 8.01
CA LYS A 157 2.51 -15.78 6.54
C LYS A 157 1.25 -16.19 5.78
N THR A 158 0.18 -16.54 6.47
CA THR A 158 -1.07 -17.01 5.88
C THR A 158 -1.94 -15.83 5.44
N ASP A 159 -2.64 -15.99 4.31
CA ASP A 159 -3.63 -15.01 3.85
C ASP A 159 -4.69 -14.77 4.94
N PRO A 160 -4.99 -13.52 5.30
CA PRO A 160 -6.03 -13.20 6.27
C PRO A 160 -7.45 -13.56 5.80
N GLY A 161 -7.63 -13.86 4.51
CA GLY A 161 -8.88 -14.34 3.92
C GLY A 161 -10.00 -13.30 3.90
N THR A 162 -9.67 -12.02 3.98
CA THR A 162 -10.69 -10.96 3.93
C THR A 162 -11.12 -10.72 2.48
N GLU A 163 -12.43 -10.67 2.28
CA GLU A 163 -13.04 -10.33 1.00
C GLU A 163 -13.26 -8.81 0.89
N SER A 164 -13.26 -8.31 -0.34
CA SER A 164 -13.57 -6.91 -0.63
C SER A 164 -14.57 -6.80 -1.79
N ALA A 165 -15.53 -5.90 -1.64
CA ALA A 165 -16.51 -5.59 -2.67
C ALA A 165 -15.96 -4.61 -3.72
N PRO A 166 -16.54 -4.56 -4.93
CA PRO A 166 -16.14 -3.61 -5.95
C PRO A 166 -16.24 -2.13 -5.51
N GLU A 167 -17.20 -1.81 -4.66
CA GLU A 167 -17.48 -0.47 -4.14
C GLU A 167 -16.61 -0.10 -2.94
N ASP A 168 -15.90 -1.06 -2.34
CA ASP A 168 -15.00 -0.80 -1.23
C ASP A 168 -13.84 0.09 -1.68
N VAL A 169 -13.50 1.05 -0.82
CA VAL A 169 -12.36 1.95 -1.06
C VAL A 169 -11.07 1.15 -0.95
N ALA A 170 -10.25 1.18 -1.99
CA ALA A 170 -8.97 0.50 -2.05
C ALA A 170 -7.82 1.40 -1.58
N PHE A 171 -7.85 2.67 -2.00
CA PHE A 171 -6.84 3.65 -1.60
C PHE A 171 -7.40 5.07 -1.60
N GLN A 172 -6.76 5.95 -0.84
CA GLN A 172 -7.15 7.34 -0.69
C GLN A 172 -5.94 8.23 -0.95
N LEU A 173 -6.09 9.14 -1.91
CA LEU A 173 -5.06 10.10 -2.30
C LEU A 173 -5.47 11.51 -1.89
N TYR A 174 -4.49 12.35 -1.56
CA TYR A 174 -4.76 13.73 -1.21
C TYR A 174 -4.37 14.67 -2.34
N SER A 175 -5.33 15.45 -2.82
CA SER A 175 -5.10 16.51 -3.80
C SER A 175 -5.05 17.88 -3.12
N SER A 176 -4.25 18.79 -3.68
CA SER A 176 -4.27 20.20 -3.28
C SER A 176 -5.63 20.81 -3.65
N GLY A 177 -6.51 20.95 -2.66
CA GLY A 177 -7.82 21.56 -2.89
C GLY A 177 -7.70 23.05 -3.26
N THR A 178 -8.59 23.52 -4.12
CA THR A 178 -8.73 24.96 -4.49
C THR A 178 -9.07 25.84 -3.27
N THR A 179 -9.44 25.26 -2.15
CA THR A 179 -9.86 25.93 -0.89
C THR A 179 -8.75 25.97 0.17
N GLY A 180 -7.50 25.63 -0.17
CA GLY A 180 -6.34 25.77 0.71
C GLY A 180 -6.04 24.57 1.65
N ARG A 181 -6.96 23.60 1.77
CA ARG A 181 -6.69 22.34 2.50
C ARG A 181 -6.73 21.14 1.56
N PRO A 182 -5.81 20.16 1.69
CA PRO A 182 -5.85 18.92 0.93
C PRO A 182 -7.20 18.20 1.13
N LYS A 183 -7.70 17.57 0.06
CA LYS A 183 -8.93 16.76 0.09
C LYS A 183 -8.59 15.31 -0.20
N GLY A 184 -9.10 14.40 0.62
CA GLY A 184 -8.96 12.96 0.43
C GLY A 184 -9.89 12.46 -0.67
N VAL A 185 -9.32 12.01 -1.78
CA VAL A 185 -10.04 11.37 -2.89
C VAL A 185 -10.02 9.87 -2.65
N MET A 186 -11.18 9.29 -2.38
CA MET A 186 -11.33 7.86 -2.17
C MET A 186 -11.57 7.17 -3.51
N LEU A 187 -10.72 6.19 -3.82
CA LEU A 187 -10.80 5.38 -5.04
C LEU A 187 -11.18 3.94 -4.68
N THR A 188 -12.30 3.49 -5.23
CA THR A 188 -12.80 2.13 -5.01
C THR A 188 -12.07 1.13 -5.91
N ASN A 189 -12.23 -0.17 -5.62
CA ASN A 189 -11.78 -1.22 -6.53
C ASN A 189 -12.32 -1.00 -7.94
N ASN A 190 -13.62 -0.69 -8.09
CA ASN A 190 -14.25 -0.38 -9.38
C ASN A 190 -13.55 0.77 -10.12
N ASN A 191 -13.21 1.86 -9.42
CA ASN A 191 -12.53 2.99 -10.05
C ASN A 191 -11.16 2.58 -10.61
N PHE A 192 -10.39 1.82 -9.83
CA PHE A 192 -9.07 1.35 -10.25
C PHE A 192 -9.17 0.37 -11.43
N PHE A 193 -10.01 -0.66 -11.29
CA PHE A 193 -10.11 -1.73 -12.29
C PHE A 193 -10.80 -1.29 -13.57
N ALA A 194 -11.62 -0.24 -13.58
CA ALA A 194 -12.19 0.34 -14.79
C ALA A 194 -11.11 0.92 -15.73
N LEU A 195 -9.96 1.34 -15.22
CA LEU A 195 -8.86 1.90 -16.03
C LEU A 195 -7.96 0.83 -16.63
N ILE A 196 -7.84 -0.35 -16.03
CA ILE A 196 -6.90 -1.40 -16.42
C ILE A 196 -7.04 -1.83 -17.89
N PRO A 197 -8.24 -2.09 -18.45
CA PRO A 197 -8.38 -2.47 -19.85
C PRO A 197 -7.86 -1.41 -20.81
N PHE A 198 -8.16 -0.13 -20.54
CA PHE A 198 -7.70 0.99 -21.36
C PHE A 198 -6.17 1.14 -21.27
N ALA A 199 -5.60 1.03 -20.07
CA ALA A 199 -4.16 1.10 -19.86
C ALA A 199 -3.45 -0.05 -20.62
N ALA A 200 -3.96 -1.26 -20.53
CA ALA A 200 -3.41 -2.43 -21.21
C ALA A 200 -3.47 -2.26 -22.74
N GLU A 201 -4.55 -1.69 -23.28
CA GLU A 201 -4.70 -1.44 -24.71
C GLU A 201 -3.76 -0.34 -25.20
N ILE A 202 -3.70 0.81 -24.49
CA ILE A 202 -2.90 1.97 -24.90
C ILE A 202 -1.40 1.66 -24.80
N TRP A 203 -0.96 1.06 -23.70
CA TRP A 203 0.45 0.80 -23.43
C TRP A 203 0.93 -0.55 -23.94
N LYS A 204 0.03 -1.38 -24.49
CA LYS A 204 0.34 -2.70 -25.05
C LYS A 204 1.10 -3.60 -24.06
N PHE A 205 0.69 -3.58 -22.80
CA PHE A 205 1.29 -4.42 -21.77
C PHE A 205 1.22 -5.91 -22.13
N THR A 206 2.29 -6.61 -21.84
CA THR A 206 2.43 -8.05 -22.03
C THR A 206 2.99 -8.69 -20.76
N ASP A 207 3.05 -10.01 -20.73
CA ASP A 207 3.69 -10.80 -19.68
C ASP A 207 5.20 -10.55 -19.50
N ARG A 208 5.83 -9.83 -20.46
CA ARG A 208 7.25 -9.45 -20.44
C ARG A 208 7.47 -7.96 -20.17
N THR A 209 6.43 -7.20 -20.00
CA THR A 209 6.57 -5.78 -19.78
C THR A 209 7.19 -5.50 -18.41
N VAL A 210 8.27 -4.73 -18.41
CA VAL A 210 8.90 -4.16 -17.22
C VAL A 210 8.55 -2.68 -17.20
N ASN A 211 7.85 -2.24 -16.16
CA ASN A 211 7.44 -0.85 -16.01
C ASN A 211 8.34 -0.12 -15.01
N LEU A 212 8.89 1.04 -15.42
CA LEU A 212 9.64 1.92 -14.53
C LEU A 212 8.69 2.87 -13.81
N VAL A 213 8.60 2.76 -12.50
CA VAL A 213 7.81 3.67 -11.65
C VAL A 213 8.74 4.74 -11.09
N ALA A 214 8.83 5.88 -11.78
CA ALA A 214 9.68 7.01 -11.40
C ALA A 214 8.89 8.15 -10.72
N MET A 215 7.57 8.19 -10.89
CA MET A 215 6.71 9.18 -10.23
C MET A 215 6.27 8.65 -8.86
N PRO A 216 5.99 9.54 -7.89
CA PRO A 216 5.36 9.13 -6.63
C PRO A 216 4.06 8.36 -6.90
N LEU A 217 3.91 7.25 -6.19
CA LEU A 217 2.68 6.44 -6.18
C LEU A 217 1.63 7.12 -5.31
#